data_93d461abd23b1d2e23dadc5016d1d1ad
#
_entry.id   93d461abd23b1d2e23dadc5016d1d1ad
#
_cell.length_a   1.000
_cell.length_b   1.000
_cell.length_c   1.000
_cell.angle_alpha   90.00
_cell.angle_beta   90.00
_cell.angle_gamma   90.00
#
_symmetry.space_group_name_H-M   'P 1'
#
loop_
_entity.id
_entity.type
_entity.pdbx_description
1 polymer ?
#
loop_
_entity_poly.entity_id
_entity_poly.type
_entity_poly.pdbx_seq_one_letter_code
_entity_poly.pdbx_strand_id
1 'polypeptide(L)'
;MSFSDMPVEVGPVFEGERIRSKQMYVELGGPKIEKHFELVKVKPAKEIKDDEVILIGPDLGEMEEGSRYPIGILVEVAGKELEEDLEAVFERRIHEFCNFINGVMHLNQRYTNWMRVSKTAVEKGFNSFKQMGTILIRLFKAELPIIEKAQVTMITSAKEIDKYYEMAMDTYKKRDERALGLHDEDVDMFYGCVLCQSFAPTHACSITPDRTSLCGSINWFDARAAAKVDPKGPIYAVPPGECLNELAGEYSGLNEMTKKRSLGEVDRIYLYSGMEFPHTSCGCFEAIDFYIPEVNGHGIIDRNADVKAINGLAFSTMANQTGGGKQMPGFNGISLQYIASPKFQIYDAKQEGLDHGLKLIVWMNSELKERVKQFIPEDLQPKIATEQDVSDMSELREWLKEKEHPIVSTWGAEEEEEEEEWEEEGGAMIPMGTQTMTVPGVGGGGGFKIILKNCKVHAESLIIKKIDSSSKRKKK
;
A
#
# COMPACT_ATOMS: atom_id res chain seq x y z
N MET A 1 -31.73 -4.26 -3.81
CA MET A 1 -31.50 -4.16 -5.26
C MET A 1 -31.33 -5.56 -5.82
N SER A 2 -31.85 -5.85 -7.04
CA SER A 2 -31.72 -7.18 -7.66
C SER A 2 -30.80 -7.09 -8.89
N PHE A 3 -29.95 -8.11 -9.07
CA PHE A 3 -29.11 -8.31 -10.24
C PHE A 3 -29.47 -9.60 -10.98
N SER A 4 -30.74 -10.03 -10.88
CA SER A 4 -31.24 -11.26 -11.49
C SER A 4 -31.21 -11.26 -13.02
N ASP A 5 -31.04 -10.11 -13.63
CA ASP A 5 -30.85 -9.89 -15.07
C ASP A 5 -29.36 -9.97 -15.50
N MET A 6 -28.44 -10.12 -14.55
CA MET A 6 -27.02 -10.30 -14.83
C MET A 6 -26.64 -11.78 -14.91
N PRO A 7 -25.67 -12.16 -15.77
CA PRO A 7 -25.29 -13.57 -15.94
C PRO A 7 -24.44 -14.13 -14.79
N VAL A 8 -23.97 -13.27 -13.90
CA VAL A 8 -23.18 -13.60 -12.72
C VAL A 8 -23.80 -12.98 -11.47
N GLU A 9 -23.53 -13.58 -10.32
CA GLU A 9 -23.98 -13.07 -9.04
C GLU A 9 -23.21 -11.80 -8.65
N VAL A 10 -23.88 -10.88 -7.97
CA VAL A 10 -23.29 -9.61 -7.51
C VAL A 10 -23.59 -9.43 -6.03
N GLY A 11 -22.55 -9.25 -5.22
CA GLY A 11 -22.67 -9.00 -3.79
C GLY A 11 -21.35 -9.02 -3.06
N PRO A 12 -21.29 -8.53 -1.83
CA PRO A 12 -20.07 -8.38 -1.05
C PRO A 12 -19.38 -9.72 -0.70
N VAL A 13 -20.07 -10.84 -0.82
CA VAL A 13 -19.53 -12.19 -0.56
C VAL A 13 -18.39 -12.53 -1.52
N PHE A 14 -18.30 -11.89 -2.68
CA PHE A 14 -17.25 -12.11 -3.68
C PHE A 14 -16.04 -11.22 -3.49
N GLU A 15 -16.11 -10.25 -2.59
CA GLU A 15 -14.98 -9.39 -2.26
C GLU A 15 -13.80 -10.24 -1.75
N GLY A 16 -12.62 -10.02 -2.30
CA GLY A 16 -11.43 -10.82 -1.95
C GLY A 16 -11.22 -12.07 -2.80
N GLU A 17 -12.08 -12.36 -3.79
CA GLU A 17 -11.85 -13.41 -4.76
C GLU A 17 -10.48 -13.23 -5.45
N ARG A 18 -9.73 -14.33 -5.58
CA ARG A 18 -8.39 -14.32 -6.18
C ARG A 18 -8.38 -15.07 -7.50
N ILE A 19 -8.31 -14.32 -8.61
CA ILE A 19 -8.23 -14.89 -9.95
C ILE A 19 -6.75 -15.00 -10.35
N ARG A 20 -6.24 -16.22 -10.37
CA ARG A 20 -4.87 -16.52 -10.79
C ARG A 20 -4.76 -16.56 -12.31
N SER A 21 -3.53 -16.41 -12.85
CA SER A 21 -3.29 -16.38 -14.30
C SER A 21 -3.91 -17.54 -15.09
N LYS A 22 -3.96 -18.75 -14.50
CA LYS A 22 -4.60 -19.92 -15.15
C LYS A 22 -6.12 -19.84 -15.25
N GLN A 23 -6.75 -19.06 -14.37
CA GLN A 23 -8.22 -18.88 -14.27
C GLN A 23 -8.67 -17.64 -15.03
N MET A 24 -7.73 -16.78 -15.41
CA MET A 24 -7.94 -15.50 -16.05
C MET A 24 -8.35 -15.67 -17.51
N TYR A 25 -9.44 -15.03 -17.89
CA TYR A 25 -9.79 -14.85 -19.30
C TYR A 25 -9.01 -13.66 -19.86
N VAL A 26 -9.08 -12.48 -19.20
CA VAL A 26 -8.37 -11.28 -19.61
C VAL A 26 -7.82 -10.55 -18.39
N GLU A 27 -6.72 -9.85 -18.57
CA GLU A 27 -6.12 -8.91 -17.62
C GLU A 27 -6.18 -7.49 -18.18
N LEU A 28 -6.62 -6.55 -17.37
CA LEU A 28 -6.84 -5.17 -17.73
C LEU A 28 -6.02 -4.27 -16.80
N GLY A 29 -5.24 -3.36 -17.38
CA GLY A 29 -4.32 -2.54 -16.58
C GLY A 29 -3.23 -3.37 -15.88
N GLY A 30 -2.83 -2.89 -14.70
CA GLY A 30 -1.79 -3.52 -13.88
C GLY A 30 -0.36 -3.23 -14.35
N PRO A 31 0.65 -3.81 -13.69
CA PRO A 31 2.05 -3.40 -13.87
C PRO A 31 2.63 -3.65 -15.27
N LYS A 32 1.95 -4.45 -16.09
CA LYS A 32 2.39 -4.78 -17.47
C LYS A 32 1.73 -3.93 -18.55
N ILE A 33 0.87 -3.02 -18.15
CA ILE A 33 0.15 -2.09 -19.03
C ILE A 33 0.40 -0.67 -18.53
N GLU A 34 1.05 0.14 -19.33
CA GLU A 34 1.48 1.48 -18.93
C GLU A 34 0.29 2.42 -18.61
N LYS A 35 -0.80 2.32 -19.39
CA LYS A 35 -1.93 3.24 -19.26
C LYS A 35 -3.18 2.55 -18.73
N HIS A 36 -3.54 2.93 -17.52
CA HIS A 36 -4.76 2.54 -16.86
C HIS A 36 -5.14 3.61 -15.82
N PHE A 37 -6.43 3.86 -15.66
CA PHE A 37 -6.91 4.83 -14.67
C PHE A 37 -8.36 4.54 -14.27
N GLU A 38 -8.76 5.09 -13.14
CA GLU A 38 -10.15 5.20 -12.69
C GLU A 38 -10.38 6.61 -12.20
N LEU A 39 -11.40 7.25 -12.73
CA LEU A 39 -11.71 8.62 -12.43
C LEU A 39 -13.22 8.78 -12.20
N VAL A 40 -13.59 9.44 -11.12
CA VAL A 40 -14.94 9.90 -10.91
C VAL A 40 -14.99 11.42 -11.06
N LYS A 41 -16.00 11.92 -11.74
CA LYS A 41 -16.25 13.35 -11.91
C LYS A 41 -17.67 13.71 -11.48
N VAL A 42 -17.78 14.67 -10.56
CA VAL A 42 -19.04 15.32 -10.23
C VAL A 42 -19.38 16.32 -11.33
N LYS A 43 -20.55 16.18 -11.91
CA LYS A 43 -21.02 16.98 -13.04
C LYS A 43 -22.40 17.57 -12.79
N PRO A 44 -22.75 18.66 -13.46
CA PRO A 44 -24.13 19.12 -13.49
C PRO A 44 -25.08 18.05 -14.05
N ALA A 45 -26.24 17.85 -13.44
CA ALA A 45 -27.20 16.80 -13.80
C ALA A 45 -27.69 16.84 -15.28
N LYS A 46 -27.61 18.01 -15.94
CA LYS A 46 -27.94 18.19 -17.36
C LYS A 46 -26.90 17.60 -18.31
N GLU A 47 -25.66 17.39 -17.83
CA GLU A 47 -24.52 16.87 -18.61
C GLU A 47 -24.43 15.36 -18.56
N ILE A 48 -25.18 14.71 -17.65
CA ILE A 48 -25.15 13.26 -17.45
C ILE A 48 -26.37 12.61 -18.11
N LYS A 49 -26.11 11.65 -18.96
CA LYS A 49 -27.13 10.74 -19.48
C LYS A 49 -27.26 9.57 -18.51
N ASP A 50 -28.29 9.67 -17.69
CA ASP A 50 -28.50 8.70 -16.62
C ASP A 50 -28.64 7.27 -17.14
N ASP A 51 -28.02 6.31 -16.41
CA ASP A 51 -28.00 4.88 -16.74
C ASP A 51 -27.26 4.53 -18.06
N GLU A 52 -26.56 5.49 -18.71
CA GLU A 52 -25.81 5.21 -19.94
C GLU A 52 -24.44 4.54 -19.61
N VAL A 53 -24.13 3.50 -20.37
CA VAL A 53 -22.78 2.90 -20.41
C VAL A 53 -22.21 3.07 -21.80
N ILE A 54 -21.08 3.78 -21.89
CA ILE A 54 -20.31 4.04 -23.11
C ILE A 54 -19.11 3.12 -23.12
N LEU A 55 -18.88 2.45 -24.25
CA LEU A 55 -17.69 1.64 -24.47
C LEU A 55 -16.85 2.25 -25.58
N ILE A 56 -15.55 2.44 -25.31
CA ILE A 56 -14.56 2.96 -26.26
C ILE A 56 -13.44 1.92 -26.42
N GLY A 57 -13.50 1.13 -27.47
CA GLY A 57 -12.55 0.05 -27.78
C GLY A 57 -13.20 -1.33 -27.76
N PRO A 58 -12.40 -2.39 -27.77
CA PRO A 58 -12.88 -3.76 -27.79
C PRO A 58 -13.74 -4.09 -26.55
N ASP A 59 -14.87 -4.78 -26.77
CA ASP A 59 -15.67 -5.31 -25.66
C ASP A 59 -15.06 -6.63 -25.13
N LEU A 60 -15.43 -7.01 -23.92
CA LEU A 60 -14.91 -8.19 -23.24
C LEU A 60 -15.01 -9.47 -24.10
N GLY A 61 -16.14 -9.65 -24.80
CA GLY A 61 -16.37 -10.77 -25.69
C GLY A 61 -15.56 -10.75 -27.01
N GLU A 62 -14.91 -9.62 -27.32
CA GLU A 62 -14.05 -9.45 -28.50
C GLU A 62 -12.56 -9.64 -28.17
N MET A 63 -12.25 -9.82 -26.88
CA MET A 63 -10.86 -9.97 -26.39
C MET A 63 -10.41 -11.43 -26.46
N GLU A 64 -9.11 -11.63 -26.66
CA GLU A 64 -8.50 -12.96 -26.69
C GLU A 64 -8.22 -13.48 -25.28
N GLU A 65 -8.45 -14.77 -25.06
CA GLU A 65 -8.14 -15.42 -23.78
C GLU A 65 -6.64 -15.33 -23.47
N GLY A 66 -6.32 -14.93 -22.24
CA GLY A 66 -4.94 -14.79 -21.77
C GLY A 66 -4.28 -13.46 -22.14
N SER A 67 -4.95 -12.62 -22.89
CA SER A 67 -4.42 -11.32 -23.34
C SER A 67 -4.50 -10.23 -22.27
N ARG A 68 -3.87 -9.08 -22.56
CA ARG A 68 -3.82 -7.89 -21.73
C ARG A 68 -4.22 -6.66 -22.51
N TYR A 69 -5.03 -5.81 -21.88
CA TYR A 69 -5.52 -4.56 -22.48
C TYR A 69 -5.39 -3.39 -21.51
N PRO A 70 -5.28 -2.15 -22.00
CA PRO A 70 -5.47 -0.98 -21.16
C PRO A 70 -6.89 -0.94 -20.61
N ILE A 71 -7.09 -0.20 -19.51
CA ILE A 71 -8.40 0.05 -18.92
C ILE A 71 -8.50 1.48 -18.39
N GLY A 72 -9.50 2.21 -18.84
CA GLY A 72 -9.95 3.43 -18.23
C GLY A 72 -11.40 3.26 -17.79
N ILE A 73 -11.69 3.63 -16.54
CA ILE A 73 -13.06 3.69 -16.02
C ILE A 73 -13.34 5.14 -15.63
N LEU A 74 -14.18 5.82 -16.40
CA LEU A 74 -14.67 7.14 -16.07
C LEU A 74 -16.13 7.04 -15.62
N VAL A 75 -16.39 7.42 -14.37
CA VAL A 75 -17.74 7.49 -13.81
C VAL A 75 -18.09 8.96 -13.63
N GLU A 76 -19.16 9.42 -14.27
CA GLU A 76 -19.68 10.77 -14.11
C GLU A 76 -20.97 10.70 -13.29
N VAL A 77 -21.04 11.49 -12.21
CA VAL A 77 -22.13 11.46 -11.25
C VAL A 77 -22.71 12.83 -11.01
N ALA A 78 -24.02 12.88 -10.77
CA ALA A 78 -24.72 14.07 -10.32
C ALA A 78 -25.70 13.73 -9.20
N GLY A 79 -25.94 14.70 -8.34
CA GLY A 79 -26.89 14.62 -7.22
C GLY A 79 -26.85 15.87 -6.39
N LYS A 80 -27.67 15.90 -5.35
CA LYS A 80 -27.69 16.98 -4.38
C LYS A 80 -26.49 16.81 -3.42
N GLU A 81 -25.89 17.92 -3.04
CA GLU A 81 -24.78 17.95 -2.06
C GLU A 81 -23.51 17.21 -2.51
N LEU A 82 -23.36 16.91 -3.80
CA LEU A 82 -22.11 16.40 -4.35
C LEU A 82 -21.09 17.52 -4.52
N GLU A 83 -19.89 17.30 -4.03
CA GLU A 83 -18.74 18.20 -4.20
C GLU A 83 -17.52 17.42 -4.76
N GLU A 84 -16.59 18.12 -5.39
CA GLU A 84 -15.41 17.50 -6.04
C GLU A 84 -14.54 16.70 -5.05
N ASP A 85 -14.51 17.08 -3.79
CA ASP A 85 -13.77 16.37 -2.75
C ASP A 85 -14.30 14.94 -2.47
N LEU A 86 -15.50 14.60 -2.99
CA LEU A 86 -16.03 13.24 -2.93
C LEU A 86 -15.55 12.33 -4.08
N GLU A 87 -15.02 12.90 -5.15
CA GLU A 87 -14.64 12.14 -6.35
C GLU A 87 -13.65 11.02 -6.04
N ALA A 88 -12.60 11.31 -5.28
CA ALA A 88 -11.58 10.32 -4.90
C ALA A 88 -12.14 9.18 -4.02
N VAL A 89 -13.09 9.49 -3.15
CA VAL A 89 -13.79 8.49 -2.34
C VAL A 89 -14.64 7.58 -3.22
N PHE A 90 -15.33 8.14 -4.19
CA PHE A 90 -16.13 7.37 -5.15
C PHE A 90 -15.25 6.52 -6.08
N GLU A 91 -14.06 7.00 -6.47
CA GLU A 91 -13.08 6.18 -7.19
C GLU A 91 -12.72 4.91 -6.40
N ARG A 92 -12.52 5.05 -5.09
CA ARG A 92 -12.26 3.89 -4.23
C ARG A 92 -13.45 2.93 -4.14
N ARG A 93 -14.69 3.42 -4.29
CA ARG A 93 -15.89 2.57 -4.38
C ARG A 93 -15.96 1.76 -5.68
N ILE A 94 -15.34 2.22 -6.78
CA ILE A 94 -15.22 1.41 -8.00
C ILE A 94 -14.50 0.10 -7.69
N HIS A 95 -13.42 0.16 -6.91
CA HIS A 95 -12.70 -1.04 -6.49
C HIS A 95 -13.58 -2.04 -5.74
N GLU A 96 -14.33 -1.57 -4.78
CA GLU A 96 -15.24 -2.41 -3.99
C GLU A 96 -16.34 -3.00 -4.87
N PHE A 97 -16.99 -2.17 -5.68
CA PHE A 97 -18.10 -2.59 -6.52
C PHE A 97 -17.68 -3.57 -7.64
N CYS A 98 -16.52 -3.39 -8.22
CA CYS A 98 -15.95 -4.38 -9.15
C CYS A 98 -15.71 -5.74 -8.47
N ASN A 99 -15.21 -5.73 -7.21
CA ASN A 99 -15.00 -6.95 -6.45
C ASN A 99 -16.29 -7.60 -5.93
N PHE A 100 -17.43 -6.94 -6.02
CA PHE A 100 -18.73 -7.57 -5.76
C PHE A 100 -19.21 -8.46 -6.91
N ILE A 101 -18.58 -8.38 -8.09
CA ILE A 101 -18.96 -9.16 -9.26
C ILE A 101 -18.29 -10.53 -9.20
N ASN A 102 -19.04 -11.61 -9.12
CA ASN A 102 -18.53 -12.99 -9.14
C ASN A 102 -17.68 -13.22 -10.39
N GLY A 103 -16.41 -13.55 -10.19
CA GLY A 103 -15.44 -13.77 -11.26
C GLY A 103 -14.74 -12.52 -11.77
N VAL A 104 -14.80 -11.42 -11.03
CA VAL A 104 -13.98 -10.22 -11.25
C VAL A 104 -13.08 -10.00 -10.04
N MET A 105 -11.79 -9.83 -10.25
CA MET A 105 -10.82 -9.40 -9.26
C MET A 105 -10.32 -8.01 -9.64
N HIS A 106 -10.37 -7.10 -8.74
CA HIS A 106 -10.01 -5.70 -8.99
C HIS A 106 -9.11 -5.14 -7.90
N LEU A 107 -8.13 -4.35 -8.29
CA LEU A 107 -7.28 -3.54 -7.41
C LEU A 107 -7.30 -2.09 -7.90
N ASN A 108 -7.54 -1.18 -6.99
CA ASN A 108 -7.45 0.26 -7.23
C ASN A 108 -6.52 0.90 -6.22
N GLN A 109 -5.58 1.63 -6.78
CA GLN A 109 -4.76 2.64 -6.11
C GLN A 109 -4.70 3.83 -7.05
N ARG A 110 -4.30 5.00 -6.55
CA ARG A 110 -4.29 6.20 -7.38
C ARG A 110 -3.60 6.01 -8.74
N TYR A 111 -2.45 5.36 -8.75
CA TYR A 111 -1.63 5.17 -9.95
C TYR A 111 -1.59 3.73 -10.46
N THR A 112 -2.34 2.80 -9.83
CA THR A 112 -2.36 1.40 -10.23
C THR A 112 -3.76 0.85 -10.20
N ASN A 113 -4.34 0.64 -11.37
CA ASN A 113 -5.63 -0.01 -11.55
C ASN A 113 -5.42 -1.32 -12.29
N TRP A 114 -5.86 -2.39 -11.70
CA TRP A 114 -5.62 -3.74 -12.18
C TRP A 114 -6.86 -4.60 -11.98
N MET A 115 -7.32 -5.19 -13.08
CA MET A 115 -8.51 -6.04 -13.09
C MET A 115 -8.22 -7.37 -13.78
N ARG A 116 -8.83 -8.43 -13.30
CA ARG A 116 -8.91 -9.71 -13.99
C ARG A 116 -10.36 -10.16 -14.05
N VAL A 117 -10.76 -10.65 -15.23
CA VAL A 117 -12.03 -11.34 -15.42
C VAL A 117 -11.74 -12.83 -15.59
N SER A 118 -12.47 -13.68 -14.89
CA SER A 118 -12.28 -15.13 -14.93
C SER A 118 -12.92 -15.76 -16.17
N LYS A 119 -12.36 -16.88 -16.62
CA LYS A 119 -12.95 -17.73 -17.68
C LYS A 119 -14.37 -18.15 -17.33
N THR A 120 -14.58 -18.55 -16.09
CA THR A 120 -15.89 -19.00 -15.59
C THR A 120 -16.96 -17.90 -15.68
N ALA A 121 -16.60 -16.64 -15.43
CA ALA A 121 -17.56 -15.54 -15.60
C ALA A 121 -17.96 -15.35 -17.06
N VAL A 122 -16.97 -15.40 -17.97
CA VAL A 122 -17.23 -15.28 -19.42
C VAL A 122 -18.05 -16.45 -19.93
N GLU A 123 -17.77 -17.68 -19.52
CA GLU A 123 -18.55 -18.88 -19.84
C GLU A 123 -20.02 -18.79 -19.37
N LYS A 124 -20.27 -18.12 -18.25
CA LYS A 124 -21.64 -17.82 -17.75
C LYS A 124 -22.35 -16.71 -18.53
N GLY A 125 -21.67 -16.03 -19.46
CA GLY A 125 -22.22 -14.97 -20.26
C GLY A 125 -21.87 -13.55 -19.81
N PHE A 126 -20.96 -13.37 -18.83
CA PHE A 126 -20.41 -12.07 -18.48
C PHE A 126 -19.31 -11.70 -19.49
N ASN A 127 -19.74 -11.19 -20.64
CA ASN A 127 -18.89 -11.00 -21.81
C ASN A 127 -18.95 -9.57 -22.39
N SER A 128 -19.50 -8.62 -21.64
CA SER A 128 -19.58 -7.22 -22.05
C SER A 128 -19.27 -6.26 -20.90
N PHE A 129 -18.46 -5.25 -21.17
CA PHE A 129 -18.23 -4.14 -20.25
C PHE A 129 -19.49 -3.28 -20.03
N LYS A 130 -20.50 -3.38 -20.91
CA LYS A 130 -21.80 -2.78 -20.64
C LYS A 130 -22.50 -3.42 -19.45
N GLN A 131 -22.34 -4.73 -19.26
CA GLN A 131 -22.85 -5.41 -18.07
C GLN A 131 -22.13 -4.89 -16.80
N MET A 132 -20.80 -4.78 -16.84
CA MET A 132 -20.02 -4.21 -15.73
C MET A 132 -20.42 -2.78 -15.41
N GLY A 133 -20.48 -1.90 -16.41
CA GLY A 133 -20.90 -0.52 -16.24
C GLY A 133 -22.31 -0.38 -15.66
N THR A 134 -23.25 -1.23 -16.10
CA THR A 134 -24.60 -1.28 -15.54
C THR A 134 -24.59 -1.68 -14.06
N ILE A 135 -23.78 -2.67 -13.68
CA ILE A 135 -23.63 -3.08 -12.28
C ILE A 135 -23.05 -1.92 -11.45
N LEU A 136 -22.00 -1.26 -11.95
CA LEU A 136 -21.41 -0.10 -11.28
C LEU A 136 -22.45 1.01 -11.05
N ILE A 137 -23.19 1.43 -12.08
CA ILE A 137 -24.22 2.46 -11.96
C ILE A 137 -25.26 2.10 -10.88
N ARG A 138 -25.74 0.86 -10.91
CA ARG A 138 -26.73 0.39 -9.93
C ARG A 138 -26.17 0.39 -8.51
N LEU A 139 -24.92 -0.05 -8.31
CA LEU A 139 -24.27 -0.04 -7.00
C LEU A 139 -24.01 1.39 -6.52
N PHE A 140 -23.52 2.28 -7.39
CA PHE A 140 -23.33 3.68 -7.03
C PHE A 140 -24.62 4.32 -6.52
N LYS A 141 -25.73 4.14 -7.21
CA LYS A 141 -27.02 4.70 -6.81
C LYS A 141 -27.60 4.05 -5.55
N ALA A 142 -27.33 2.75 -5.32
CA ALA A 142 -27.89 2.04 -4.17
C ALA A 142 -27.12 2.27 -2.89
N GLU A 143 -25.79 2.22 -2.99
CA GLU A 143 -24.89 2.32 -1.82
C GLU A 143 -24.59 3.79 -1.46
N LEU A 144 -24.79 4.72 -2.40
CA LEU A 144 -24.52 6.14 -2.26
C LEU A 144 -25.77 6.95 -2.64
N PRO A 145 -26.78 7.05 -1.76
CA PRO A 145 -28.08 7.66 -2.08
C PRO A 145 -28.04 9.14 -2.48
N ILE A 146 -26.92 9.83 -2.25
CA ILE A 146 -26.68 11.20 -2.72
C ILE A 146 -26.46 11.28 -4.23
N ILE A 147 -26.16 10.15 -4.89
CA ILE A 147 -25.99 10.05 -6.34
C ILE A 147 -27.37 9.79 -6.97
N GLU A 148 -27.90 10.81 -7.67
CA GLU A 148 -29.17 10.74 -8.37
C GLU A 148 -29.02 10.24 -9.81
N LYS A 149 -27.90 10.59 -10.47
CA LYS A 149 -27.59 10.18 -11.84
C LYS A 149 -26.14 9.66 -11.92
N ALA A 150 -25.94 8.64 -12.72
CA ALA A 150 -24.61 8.12 -13.01
C ALA A 150 -24.52 7.64 -14.47
N GLN A 151 -23.35 7.89 -15.06
CA GLN A 151 -22.94 7.44 -16.39
C GLN A 151 -21.57 6.82 -16.28
N VAL A 152 -21.30 5.74 -16.99
CA VAL A 152 -20.00 5.04 -16.97
C VAL A 152 -19.44 4.96 -18.37
N THR A 153 -18.19 5.38 -18.55
CA THR A 153 -17.42 5.18 -19.77
C THR A 153 -16.30 4.17 -19.51
N MET A 154 -16.31 3.06 -20.24
CA MET A 154 -15.27 2.03 -20.20
C MET A 154 -14.35 2.23 -21.43
N ILE A 155 -13.06 2.38 -21.21
CA ILE A 155 -12.08 2.66 -22.26
C ILE A 155 -11.06 1.53 -22.29
N THR A 156 -11.07 0.74 -23.36
CA THR A 156 -10.18 -0.41 -23.60
C THR A 156 -9.33 -0.24 -24.87
N SER A 157 -9.55 0.88 -25.59
CA SER A 157 -8.80 1.23 -26.79
C SER A 157 -7.42 1.77 -26.44
N ALA A 158 -6.37 1.09 -26.87
CA ALA A 158 -4.99 1.56 -26.70
C ALA A 158 -4.71 2.93 -27.37
N LYS A 159 -5.49 3.30 -28.39
CA LYS A 159 -5.35 4.57 -29.10
C LYS A 159 -6.09 5.71 -28.40
N GLU A 160 -7.28 5.42 -27.88
CA GLU A 160 -8.16 6.47 -27.32
C GLU A 160 -7.89 6.73 -25.83
N ILE A 161 -7.24 5.78 -25.13
CA ILE A 161 -7.00 5.90 -23.67
C ILE A 161 -6.11 7.10 -23.33
N ASP A 162 -5.18 7.50 -24.20
CA ASP A 162 -4.21 8.55 -23.94
C ASP A 162 -4.85 9.85 -23.48
N LYS A 163 -5.87 10.29 -24.19
CA LYS A 163 -6.60 11.52 -23.89
C LYS A 163 -7.22 11.50 -22.49
N TYR A 164 -7.78 10.39 -22.10
CA TYR A 164 -8.46 10.24 -20.80
C TYR A 164 -7.45 10.01 -19.68
N TYR A 165 -6.34 9.33 -19.97
CA TYR A 165 -5.25 9.12 -19.05
C TYR A 165 -4.59 10.44 -18.63
N GLU A 166 -4.29 11.33 -19.59
CA GLU A 166 -3.76 12.66 -19.31
C GLU A 166 -4.69 13.47 -18.40
N MET A 167 -6.00 13.42 -18.66
CA MET A 167 -7.01 14.08 -17.82
C MET A 167 -7.02 13.51 -16.39
N ALA A 168 -6.91 12.20 -16.23
CA ALA A 168 -6.88 11.56 -14.93
C ALA A 168 -5.60 11.95 -14.16
N MET A 169 -4.43 11.90 -14.81
CA MET A 169 -3.16 12.27 -14.19
C MET A 169 -3.13 13.74 -13.77
N ASP A 170 -3.65 14.66 -14.58
CA ASP A 170 -3.78 16.08 -14.23
C ASP A 170 -4.71 16.27 -13.01
N THR A 171 -5.82 15.53 -12.95
CA THR A 171 -6.72 15.56 -11.80
C THR A 171 -6.04 15.06 -10.53
N TYR A 172 -5.33 13.93 -10.60
CA TYR A 172 -4.60 13.38 -9.46
C TYR A 172 -3.52 14.33 -8.95
N LYS A 173 -2.74 14.89 -9.87
CA LYS A 173 -1.70 15.88 -9.56
C LYS A 173 -2.27 17.09 -8.81
N LYS A 174 -3.37 17.66 -9.29
CA LYS A 174 -4.02 18.81 -8.62
C LYS A 174 -4.52 18.49 -7.21
N ARG A 175 -5.05 17.27 -7.01
CA ARG A 175 -5.47 16.82 -5.67
C ARG A 175 -4.28 16.67 -4.74
N ASP A 176 -3.17 16.14 -5.23
CA ASP A 176 -1.94 15.94 -4.45
C ASP A 176 -1.29 17.29 -4.10
N GLU A 177 -1.16 18.20 -5.07
CA GLU A 177 -0.62 19.55 -4.87
C GLU A 177 -1.43 20.35 -3.83
N ARG A 178 -2.75 20.22 -3.84
CA ARG A 178 -3.61 20.86 -2.84
C ARG A 178 -3.33 20.35 -1.43
N ALA A 179 -3.02 19.07 -1.27
CA ALA A 179 -2.78 18.47 0.03
C ALA A 179 -1.41 18.84 0.62
N LEU A 180 -0.40 19.08 -0.21
CA LEU A 180 0.98 19.38 0.24
C LEU A 180 1.13 20.68 1.04
N GLY A 181 0.18 21.59 0.94
CA GLY A 181 0.21 22.89 1.66
C GLY A 181 -0.47 22.89 3.03
N LEU A 182 -0.93 21.73 3.51
CA LEU A 182 -1.64 21.58 4.79
C LEU A 182 -0.88 20.60 5.68
N HIS A 183 -0.76 20.95 6.96
CA HIS A 183 -0.06 20.14 7.96
C HIS A 183 -0.99 19.70 9.09
N ASP A 184 -0.58 18.71 9.86
CA ASP A 184 -1.37 18.14 10.95
C ASP A 184 -1.70 19.16 12.04
N GLU A 185 -0.83 20.17 12.23
CA GLU A 185 -1.01 21.26 13.19
C GLU A 185 -2.06 22.30 12.73
N ASP A 186 -2.40 22.31 11.44
CA ASP A 186 -3.33 23.29 10.85
C ASP A 186 -4.79 22.86 10.98
N VAL A 187 -5.05 21.66 11.54
CA VAL A 187 -6.40 21.09 11.56
C VAL A 187 -6.82 20.59 12.94
N ASP A 188 -8.11 20.73 13.24
CA ASP A 188 -8.71 20.26 14.49
C ASP A 188 -9.26 18.83 14.41
N MET A 189 -9.19 18.20 13.23
CA MET A 189 -9.81 16.91 12.98
C MET A 189 -8.97 16.05 12.04
N PHE A 190 -8.75 14.81 12.43
CA PHE A 190 -8.24 13.74 11.58
C PHE A 190 -9.36 12.81 11.13
N TYR A 191 -9.05 11.83 10.29
CA TYR A 191 -10.03 10.88 9.79
C TYR A 191 -9.51 9.44 9.85
N GLY A 192 -10.44 8.51 10.08
CA GLY A 192 -10.20 7.07 9.97
C GLY A 192 -10.87 6.54 8.72
N CYS A 193 -10.24 5.58 8.04
CA CYS A 193 -10.81 4.87 6.90
C CYS A 193 -10.75 3.37 7.11
N VAL A 194 -11.86 2.66 6.92
CA VAL A 194 -12.00 1.21 7.07
C VAL A 194 -12.49 0.50 5.80
N LEU A 195 -12.42 1.15 4.66
CA LEU A 195 -12.82 0.57 3.36
C LEU A 195 -12.08 -0.73 2.99
N CYS A 196 -10.93 -1.00 3.63
CA CYS A 196 -10.13 -2.22 3.39
C CYS A 196 -10.31 -3.29 4.47
N GLN A 197 -11.27 -3.16 5.38
CA GLN A 197 -11.44 -4.12 6.50
C GLN A 197 -11.84 -5.52 6.06
N SER A 198 -12.46 -5.70 4.91
CA SER A 198 -12.72 -7.02 4.33
C SER A 198 -11.43 -7.81 4.06
N PHE A 199 -10.33 -7.11 3.75
CA PHE A 199 -9.00 -7.72 3.52
C PHE A 199 -8.09 -7.69 4.75
N ALA A 200 -8.29 -6.72 5.64
CA ALA A 200 -7.49 -6.48 6.82
C ALA A 200 -8.41 -6.03 7.96
N PRO A 201 -9.11 -6.96 8.64
CA PRO A 201 -10.16 -6.63 9.61
C PRO A 201 -9.69 -5.78 10.80
N THR A 202 -8.42 -5.89 11.18
CA THR A 202 -7.82 -5.14 12.29
C THR A 202 -7.17 -3.83 11.87
N HIS A 203 -7.19 -3.51 10.56
CA HIS A 203 -6.63 -2.27 10.05
C HIS A 203 -7.62 -1.13 10.11
N ALA A 204 -7.15 0.05 10.53
CA ALA A 204 -7.81 1.33 10.32
C ALA A 204 -6.78 2.32 9.80
N CYS A 205 -7.00 2.83 8.59
CA CYS A 205 -6.12 3.83 8.00
C CYS A 205 -6.35 5.17 8.69
N SER A 206 -5.30 5.76 9.25
CA SER A 206 -5.32 7.15 9.71
C SER A 206 -5.06 8.07 8.52
N ILE A 207 -5.88 9.09 8.36
CA ILE A 207 -5.74 10.10 7.31
C ILE A 207 -5.62 11.46 7.99
N THR A 208 -4.45 12.05 7.81
CA THR A 208 -4.14 13.39 8.29
C THR A 208 -3.61 14.23 7.11
N PRO A 209 -3.43 15.54 7.26
CA PRO A 209 -2.78 16.35 6.23
C PRO A 209 -1.42 15.81 5.78
N ASP A 210 -0.56 15.46 6.72
CA ASP A 210 0.79 14.96 6.45
C ASP A 210 0.83 13.47 6.10
N ARG A 211 -0.25 12.72 6.34
CA ARG A 211 -0.33 11.29 6.04
C ARG A 211 -1.61 10.93 5.29
N THR A 212 -1.49 10.83 3.98
CA THR A 212 -2.55 10.35 3.10
C THR A 212 -2.82 8.87 3.34
N SER A 213 -4.01 8.39 3.00
CA SER A 213 -4.33 6.96 3.03
C SER A 213 -3.25 6.12 2.34
N LEU A 214 -2.96 4.92 2.83
CA LEU A 214 -1.89 4.06 2.31
C LEU A 214 -2.05 3.71 0.82
N CYS A 215 -3.27 3.71 0.31
CA CYS A 215 -3.56 3.50 -1.12
C CYS A 215 -3.32 4.75 -1.99
N GLY A 216 -2.97 5.88 -1.40
CA GLY A 216 -2.79 7.16 -2.08
C GLY A 216 -4.08 7.80 -2.61
N SER A 217 -5.21 7.11 -2.52
CA SER A 217 -6.45 7.55 -3.19
C SER A 217 -7.22 8.61 -2.42
N ILE A 218 -7.11 8.64 -1.10
CA ILE A 218 -7.94 9.50 -0.23
C ILE A 218 -7.03 10.37 0.64
N ASN A 219 -7.03 11.65 0.40
CA ASN A 219 -6.35 12.64 1.23
C ASN A 219 -7.26 13.22 2.32
N TRP A 220 -6.77 14.16 3.10
CA TRP A 220 -7.51 14.77 4.20
C TRP A 220 -8.79 15.50 3.73
N PHE A 221 -8.76 16.21 2.59
CA PHE A 221 -9.93 16.92 2.06
C PHE A 221 -11.03 15.94 1.64
N ASP A 222 -10.65 14.87 0.96
CA ASP A 222 -11.56 13.81 0.53
C ASP A 222 -12.23 13.12 1.73
N ALA A 223 -11.43 12.80 2.75
CA ALA A 223 -11.92 12.18 3.98
C ALA A 223 -12.87 13.11 4.76
N ARG A 224 -12.57 14.41 4.80
CA ARG A 224 -13.44 15.43 5.39
C ARG A 224 -14.79 15.48 4.71
N ALA A 225 -14.81 15.53 3.37
CA ALA A 225 -16.04 15.56 2.59
C ALA A 225 -16.87 14.30 2.83
N ALA A 226 -16.25 13.13 2.81
CA ALA A 226 -16.94 11.86 3.05
C ALA A 226 -17.56 11.78 4.47
N ALA A 227 -16.80 12.14 5.49
CA ALA A 227 -17.29 12.13 6.87
C ALA A 227 -18.40 13.16 7.14
N LYS A 228 -18.42 14.27 6.38
CA LYS A 228 -19.49 15.27 6.44
C LYS A 228 -20.81 14.72 5.87
N VAL A 229 -20.74 13.99 4.75
CA VAL A 229 -21.91 13.41 4.08
C VAL A 229 -22.44 12.19 4.81
N ASP A 230 -21.53 11.31 5.27
CA ASP A 230 -21.88 10.10 6.03
C ASP A 230 -21.02 9.96 7.29
N PRO A 231 -21.39 10.63 8.39
CA PRO A 231 -20.62 10.59 9.63
C PRO A 231 -20.49 9.20 10.28
N LYS A 232 -21.31 8.24 9.86
CA LYS A 232 -21.29 6.84 10.33
C LYS A 232 -20.75 5.86 9.28
N GLY A 233 -20.32 6.39 8.16
CA GLY A 233 -19.77 5.63 7.06
C GLY A 233 -18.38 5.03 7.33
N PRO A 234 -17.82 4.42 6.32
CA PRO A 234 -16.49 3.78 6.42
C PRO A 234 -15.34 4.79 6.55
N ILE A 235 -15.59 6.07 6.26
CA ILE A 235 -14.66 7.18 6.50
C ILE A 235 -15.31 8.09 7.54
N TYR A 236 -14.65 8.31 8.66
CA TYR A 236 -15.23 8.99 9.82
C TYR A 236 -14.22 9.90 10.51
N ALA A 237 -14.75 10.92 11.19
CA ALA A 237 -13.96 11.88 11.95
C ALA A 237 -13.30 11.23 13.18
N VAL A 238 -12.04 11.58 13.42
CA VAL A 238 -11.25 11.19 14.59
C VAL A 238 -10.65 12.45 15.19
N PRO A 239 -11.16 12.95 16.32
CA PRO A 239 -10.49 14.03 17.02
C PRO A 239 -9.04 13.64 17.35
N PRO A 240 -8.05 14.49 17.12
CA PRO A 240 -6.65 14.18 17.44
C PRO A 240 -6.45 13.83 18.91
N GLY A 241 -7.17 14.51 19.80
CA GLY A 241 -6.96 14.42 21.24
C GLY A 241 -5.68 15.16 21.65
N GLU A 242 -5.02 14.66 22.69
CA GLU A 242 -3.73 15.20 23.14
C GLU A 242 -2.60 14.75 22.22
N CYS A 243 -1.73 15.67 21.81
CA CYS A 243 -0.47 15.35 21.16
C CYS A 243 0.51 14.82 22.22
N LEU A 244 0.76 13.52 22.23
CA LEU A 244 1.60 12.83 23.19
C LEU A 244 3.09 12.90 22.81
N ASN A 245 3.38 12.91 21.52
CA ASN A 245 4.72 13.08 20.96
C ASN A 245 4.62 13.73 19.57
N GLU A 246 4.96 14.99 19.49
CA GLU A 246 4.88 15.79 18.26
C GLU A 246 5.82 15.26 17.18
N LEU A 247 7.06 14.90 17.53
CA LEU A 247 8.04 14.40 16.59
C LEU A 247 7.64 13.05 15.98
N ALA A 248 7.02 12.18 16.78
CA ALA A 248 6.56 10.87 16.33
C ALA A 248 5.19 10.94 15.62
N GLY A 249 4.45 12.03 15.78
CA GLY A 249 3.04 12.11 15.37
C GLY A 249 2.17 11.18 16.19
N GLU A 250 2.38 11.13 17.51
CA GLU A 250 1.55 10.34 18.43
C GLU A 250 0.42 11.18 19.00
N TYR A 251 -0.80 10.76 18.75
CA TYR A 251 -2.01 11.44 19.22
C TYR A 251 -2.92 10.46 19.97
N SER A 252 -3.43 10.88 21.12
CA SER A 252 -4.27 10.04 21.97
C SER A 252 -5.54 9.56 21.27
N GLY A 253 -6.17 10.40 20.44
CA GLY A 253 -7.37 10.03 19.68
C GLY A 253 -7.10 8.99 18.59
N LEU A 254 -5.93 9.04 17.92
CA LEU A 254 -5.52 8.02 16.95
C LEU A 254 -5.18 6.70 17.65
N ASN A 255 -4.52 6.74 18.80
CA ASN A 255 -4.24 5.56 19.62
C ASN A 255 -5.55 4.87 20.04
N GLU A 256 -6.54 5.63 20.53
CA GLU A 256 -7.85 5.10 20.90
C GLU A 256 -8.58 4.48 19.70
N MET A 257 -8.61 5.18 18.56
CA MET A 257 -9.20 4.70 17.33
C MET A 257 -8.54 3.39 16.87
N THR A 258 -7.22 3.35 16.84
CA THR A 258 -6.44 2.17 16.42
C THR A 258 -6.69 0.99 17.35
N LYS A 259 -6.65 1.21 18.67
CA LYS A 259 -6.94 0.19 19.68
C LYS A 259 -8.33 -0.42 19.49
N LYS A 260 -9.34 0.42 19.29
CA LYS A 260 -10.71 -0.03 19.06
C LYS A 260 -10.83 -0.86 17.77
N ARG A 261 -10.22 -0.41 16.67
CA ARG A 261 -10.34 -1.06 15.36
C ARG A 261 -9.48 -2.33 15.24
N SER A 262 -8.33 -2.37 15.90
CA SER A 262 -7.48 -3.56 15.97
C SER A 262 -7.97 -4.60 16.98
N LEU A 263 -9.12 -4.39 17.62
CA LEU A 263 -9.65 -5.26 18.69
C LEU A 263 -8.70 -5.36 19.90
N GLY A 264 -7.92 -4.32 20.13
CA GLY A 264 -6.95 -4.24 21.25
C GLY A 264 -5.56 -4.78 20.93
N GLU A 265 -5.32 -5.25 19.69
CA GLU A 265 -4.00 -5.78 19.30
C GLU A 265 -2.94 -4.67 19.15
N VAL A 266 -3.36 -3.47 18.75
CA VAL A 266 -2.50 -2.30 18.57
C VAL A 266 -3.09 -1.14 19.35
N ASP A 267 -2.37 -0.63 20.33
CA ASP A 267 -2.83 0.45 21.20
C ASP A 267 -2.04 1.76 21.06
N ARG A 268 -1.02 1.77 20.21
CA ARG A 268 -0.18 2.93 19.92
C ARG A 268 0.27 2.92 18.46
N ILE A 269 0.26 4.09 17.82
CA ILE A 269 0.85 4.30 16.50
C ILE A 269 1.61 5.62 16.47
N TYR A 270 2.75 5.61 15.77
CA TYR A 270 3.50 6.79 15.37
C TYR A 270 3.26 7.03 13.89
N LEU A 271 2.76 8.21 13.54
CA LEU A 271 2.49 8.56 12.13
C LEU A 271 3.78 8.71 11.33
N TYR A 272 4.86 9.15 11.99
CA TYR A 272 6.10 9.57 11.32
C TYR A 272 7.29 8.66 11.64
N SER A 273 7.02 7.42 12.02
CA SER A 273 8.02 6.37 12.21
C SER A 273 7.68 5.11 11.41
N GLY A 274 8.71 4.51 10.83
CA GLY A 274 8.67 3.19 10.21
C GLY A 274 9.18 2.08 11.14
N MET A 275 9.90 2.48 12.20
CA MET A 275 10.57 1.56 13.12
C MET A 275 9.84 1.42 14.45
N GLU A 276 9.44 2.52 15.07
CA GLU A 276 8.83 2.50 16.39
C GLU A 276 7.31 2.71 16.29
N PHE A 277 6.53 1.75 16.77
CA PHE A 277 5.06 1.75 16.69
C PHE A 277 4.49 2.19 15.33
N PRO A 278 4.98 1.64 14.21
CA PRO A 278 4.56 2.11 12.90
C PRO A 278 3.06 1.93 12.67
N HIS A 279 2.52 2.68 11.76
CA HIS A 279 1.12 2.55 11.36
C HIS A 279 0.84 1.13 10.85
N THR A 280 -0.34 0.57 11.16
CA THR A 280 -0.77 -0.73 10.60
C THR A 280 -0.94 -0.65 9.09
N SER A 281 -0.79 -1.78 8.40
CA SER A 281 -0.88 -1.84 6.93
C SER A 281 -1.98 -2.79 6.47
N CYS A 282 -2.75 -2.38 5.45
CA CYS A 282 -3.83 -3.21 4.90
C CYS A 282 -3.32 -4.24 3.88
N GLY A 283 -2.69 -3.83 2.83
CA GLY A 283 -2.31 -4.59 1.65
C GLY A 283 -2.58 -3.84 0.34
N CYS A 284 -3.32 -2.72 0.43
CA CYS A 284 -3.61 -1.83 -0.70
C CYS A 284 -2.68 -0.61 -0.78
N PHE A 285 -1.56 -0.62 -0.10
CA PHE A 285 -0.57 0.45 -0.13
C PHE A 285 0.12 0.56 -1.50
N GLU A 286 0.61 1.74 -1.85
CA GLU A 286 1.28 2.01 -3.12
C GLU A 286 2.72 1.51 -3.14
N ALA A 287 3.44 1.65 -2.03
CA ALA A 287 4.82 1.22 -1.87
C ALA A 287 5.05 0.56 -0.51
N ILE A 288 6.16 -0.16 -0.41
CA ILE A 288 6.67 -0.70 0.85
C ILE A 288 7.98 -0.01 1.16
N ASP A 289 8.02 0.60 2.33
CA ASP A 289 9.23 1.00 3.00
C ASP A 289 9.74 -0.18 3.83
N PHE A 290 11.05 -0.51 3.70
CA PHE A 290 11.67 -1.61 4.41
C PHE A 290 13.04 -1.22 4.94
N TYR A 291 13.30 -1.58 6.20
CA TYR A 291 14.58 -1.33 6.85
C TYR A 291 15.66 -2.30 6.37
N ILE A 292 16.88 -1.80 6.25
CA ILE A 292 18.08 -2.51 5.79
C ILE A 292 19.14 -2.42 6.90
N PRO A 293 19.23 -3.44 7.78
CA PRO A 293 20.12 -3.40 8.94
C PRO A 293 21.61 -3.19 8.60
N GLU A 294 22.05 -3.75 7.46
CA GLU A 294 23.46 -3.74 7.04
C GLU A 294 24.00 -2.34 6.75
N VAL A 295 23.12 -1.38 6.55
CA VAL A 295 23.46 0.01 6.23
C VAL A 295 22.70 1.01 7.11
N ASN A 296 22.01 0.54 8.14
CA ASN A 296 21.18 1.35 9.02
C ASN A 296 20.25 2.32 8.24
N GLY A 297 19.70 1.86 7.11
CA GLY A 297 18.93 2.68 6.18
C GLY A 297 17.67 2.00 5.71
N HIS A 298 16.90 2.68 4.87
CA HIS A 298 15.65 2.17 4.35
C HIS A 298 15.65 2.05 2.83
N GLY A 299 14.98 1.02 2.32
CA GLY A 299 14.66 0.89 0.91
C GLY A 299 13.17 1.09 0.66
N ILE A 300 12.80 1.62 -0.50
CA ILE A 300 11.40 1.72 -0.91
C ILE A 300 11.21 1.02 -2.26
N ILE A 301 10.21 0.15 -2.34
CA ILE A 301 9.81 -0.51 -3.59
C ILE A 301 8.33 -0.27 -3.87
N ASP A 302 8.00 0.13 -5.08
CA ASP A 302 6.62 0.33 -5.47
C ASP A 302 5.92 -0.98 -5.86
N ARG A 303 4.60 -0.92 -5.92
CA ARG A 303 3.76 -2.08 -6.23
C ARG A 303 3.97 -2.63 -7.64
N ASN A 304 4.31 -1.76 -8.58
CA ASN A 304 4.45 -2.09 -10.00
C ASN A 304 5.86 -2.54 -10.37
N ALA A 305 6.81 -2.50 -9.41
CA ALA A 305 8.19 -2.90 -9.68
C ALA A 305 8.26 -4.33 -10.23
N ASP A 306 8.84 -4.48 -11.43
CA ASP A 306 9.14 -5.78 -12.07
C ASP A 306 10.56 -6.27 -11.69
N VAL A 307 11.11 -5.71 -10.62
CA VAL A 307 12.42 -6.04 -10.06
C VAL A 307 12.28 -6.53 -8.62
N LYS A 308 13.31 -7.15 -8.11
CA LYS A 308 13.45 -7.44 -6.69
C LYS A 308 14.10 -6.27 -5.99
N ALA A 309 13.69 -6.03 -4.76
CA ALA A 309 14.37 -5.09 -3.90
C ALA A 309 15.82 -5.57 -3.59
N ILE A 310 16.65 -4.66 -3.13
CA ILE A 310 18.05 -4.93 -2.78
C ILE A 310 18.23 -6.08 -1.77
N ASN A 311 17.22 -6.32 -0.92
CA ASN A 311 17.19 -7.48 0.00
C ASN A 311 16.81 -8.82 -0.70
N GLY A 312 16.73 -8.85 -2.03
CA GLY A 312 16.40 -10.04 -2.83
C GLY A 312 14.91 -10.41 -2.86
N LEU A 313 14.04 -9.67 -2.17
CA LEU A 313 12.61 -9.96 -2.10
C LEU A 313 11.82 -9.19 -3.17
N ALA A 314 10.82 -9.84 -3.74
CA ALA A 314 9.85 -9.17 -4.59
C ALA A 314 8.83 -8.39 -3.73
N PHE A 315 8.25 -7.32 -4.30
CA PHE A 315 7.16 -6.57 -3.64
C PHE A 315 6.07 -7.48 -3.09
N SER A 316 5.57 -8.44 -3.89
CA SER A 316 4.50 -9.34 -3.47
C SER A 316 4.84 -10.22 -2.26
N THR A 317 6.12 -10.56 -2.08
CA THR A 317 6.60 -11.32 -0.92
C THR A 317 6.56 -10.45 0.33
N MET A 318 7.08 -9.24 0.26
CA MET A 318 7.06 -8.29 1.37
C MET A 318 5.63 -7.84 1.71
N ALA A 319 4.76 -7.63 0.72
CA ALA A 319 3.36 -7.27 0.91
C ALA A 319 2.56 -8.31 1.70
N ASN A 320 2.87 -9.60 1.54
CA ASN A 320 2.24 -10.67 2.33
C ASN A 320 2.67 -10.65 3.80
N GLN A 321 3.83 -10.10 4.11
CA GLN A 321 4.32 -9.94 5.49
C GLN A 321 3.78 -8.66 6.13
N THR A 322 3.78 -7.57 5.38
CA THR A 322 3.42 -6.22 5.82
C THR A 322 1.92 -6.05 6.01
N GLY A 323 1.12 -6.63 5.11
CA GLY A 323 -0.34 -6.43 5.07
C GLY A 323 -1.11 -7.20 6.14
N GLY A 324 -2.44 -7.06 6.09
CA GLY A 324 -3.37 -7.81 6.94
C GLY A 324 -3.65 -7.17 8.30
N GLY A 325 -3.43 -5.86 8.45
CA GLY A 325 -3.73 -5.10 9.67
C GLY A 325 -2.65 -5.19 10.75
N LYS A 326 -1.47 -5.68 10.40
CA LYS A 326 -0.35 -5.82 11.34
C LYS A 326 0.39 -4.50 11.52
N GLN A 327 0.98 -4.33 12.69
CA GLN A 327 2.01 -3.35 13.00
C GLN A 327 3.37 -4.07 12.90
N MET A 328 4.20 -3.67 11.95
CA MET A 328 5.48 -4.35 11.67
C MET A 328 6.62 -3.33 11.59
N PRO A 329 7.41 -3.19 12.66
CA PRO A 329 8.63 -2.39 12.63
C PRO A 329 9.54 -2.78 11.45
N GLY A 330 10.00 -1.77 10.71
CA GLY A 330 10.90 -1.95 9.58
C GLY A 330 10.25 -2.52 8.30
N PHE A 331 8.91 -2.70 8.26
CA PHE A 331 8.18 -3.06 7.04
C PHE A 331 6.84 -2.36 7.00
N ASN A 332 6.73 -1.27 6.25
CA ASN A 332 5.56 -0.41 6.26
C ASN A 332 4.96 -0.25 4.88
N GLY A 333 3.64 -0.40 4.78
CA GLY A 333 2.90 0.06 3.62
C GLY A 333 2.76 1.59 3.65
N ILE A 334 3.10 2.25 2.57
CA ILE A 334 3.04 3.70 2.45
C ILE A 334 2.36 4.13 1.15
N SER A 335 1.88 5.39 1.14
CA SER A 335 1.48 6.09 -0.08
C SER A 335 2.64 6.91 -0.63
N LEU A 336 2.61 7.23 -1.93
CA LEU A 336 3.64 8.06 -2.55
C LEU A 336 3.59 9.51 -2.04
N GLN A 337 2.39 10.02 -1.68
CA GLN A 337 2.28 11.36 -1.09
C GLN A 337 2.91 11.45 0.30
N TYR A 338 2.95 10.36 1.05
CA TYR A 338 3.64 10.37 2.34
C TYR A 338 5.16 10.60 2.16
N ILE A 339 5.76 10.09 1.08
CA ILE A 339 7.16 10.39 0.73
C ILE A 339 7.39 11.90 0.52
N ALA A 340 6.37 12.60 0.01
CA ALA A 340 6.41 14.04 -0.22
C ALA A 340 6.24 14.89 1.05
N SER A 341 5.75 14.30 2.15
CA SER A 341 5.55 15.03 3.40
C SER A 341 6.88 15.38 4.07
N PRO A 342 7.03 16.60 4.60
CA PRO A 342 8.20 16.95 5.41
C PRO A 342 8.33 16.10 6.69
N LYS A 343 7.24 15.43 7.08
CA LYS A 343 7.19 14.54 8.23
C LYS A 343 7.45 13.07 7.89
N PHE A 344 7.76 12.76 6.61
CA PHE A 344 8.12 11.40 6.21
C PHE A 344 9.26 10.86 7.07
N GLN A 345 8.97 9.85 7.90
CA GLN A 345 9.91 9.18 8.81
C GLN A 345 10.83 10.12 9.62
N ILE A 346 10.34 11.31 9.94
CA ILE A 346 11.16 12.32 10.63
C ILE A 346 11.56 11.88 12.03
N TYR A 347 10.72 11.08 12.70
CA TYR A 347 11.05 10.54 14.02
C TYR A 347 12.30 9.66 13.95
N ASP A 348 12.30 8.67 13.05
CA ASP A 348 13.43 7.74 12.89
C ASP A 348 14.71 8.49 12.46
N ALA A 349 14.58 9.44 11.52
CA ALA A 349 15.71 10.26 11.09
C ALA A 349 16.35 11.04 12.25
N LYS A 350 15.53 11.61 13.14
CA LYS A 350 16.04 12.34 14.32
C LYS A 350 16.72 11.44 15.35
N GLN A 351 16.28 10.19 15.49
CA GLN A 351 16.96 9.22 16.34
C GLN A 351 18.38 8.93 15.82
N GLU A 352 18.56 8.90 14.49
CA GLU A 352 19.84 8.70 13.83
C GLU A 352 20.68 10.00 13.67
N GLY A 353 20.24 11.12 14.26
CA GLY A 353 20.91 12.41 14.13
C GLY A 353 20.76 13.10 12.77
N LEU A 354 19.82 12.61 11.92
CA LEU A 354 19.51 13.20 10.63
C LEU A 354 18.37 14.23 10.76
N ASP A 355 18.31 15.18 9.84
CA ASP A 355 17.35 16.30 9.90
C ASP A 355 16.11 16.08 9.02
N HIS A 356 16.12 15.03 8.15
CA HIS A 356 15.04 14.76 7.21
C HIS A 356 14.91 13.25 6.96
N GLY A 357 13.67 12.71 6.95
CA GLY A 357 13.41 11.29 6.77
C GLY A 357 13.89 10.70 5.44
N LEU A 358 13.90 11.49 4.36
CA LEU A 358 14.46 11.03 3.08
C LEU A 358 15.97 10.73 3.16
N LYS A 359 16.69 11.23 4.16
CA LYS A 359 18.11 10.89 4.40
C LYS A 359 18.32 9.47 4.95
N LEU A 360 17.24 8.81 5.39
CA LEU A 360 17.28 7.38 5.70
C LEU A 360 17.19 6.50 4.44
N ILE A 361 16.72 7.05 3.31
CA ILE A 361 16.42 6.26 2.12
C ILE A 361 17.68 6.04 1.30
N VAL A 362 18.18 4.83 1.31
CA VAL A 362 19.41 4.41 0.63
C VAL A 362 19.16 3.73 -0.72
N TRP A 363 17.94 3.22 -0.95
CA TRP A 363 17.60 2.51 -2.16
C TRP A 363 16.14 2.71 -2.56
N MET A 364 15.87 2.85 -3.86
CA MET A 364 14.54 2.81 -4.46
C MET A 364 14.62 2.10 -5.80
N ASN A 365 13.54 1.37 -6.21
CA ASN A 365 13.49 0.92 -7.61
C ASN A 365 13.43 2.13 -8.55
N SER A 366 14.09 2.03 -9.71
CA SER A 366 14.34 3.17 -10.61
C SER A 366 13.07 3.89 -11.07
N GLU A 367 12.01 3.15 -11.39
CA GLU A 367 10.72 3.73 -11.80
C GLU A 367 10.08 4.56 -10.67
N LEU A 368 10.14 4.07 -9.43
CA LEU A 368 9.66 4.81 -8.27
C LEU A 368 10.48 6.08 -8.05
N LYS A 369 11.80 5.96 -8.08
CA LYS A 369 12.71 7.09 -7.89
C LYS A 369 12.41 8.22 -8.88
N GLU A 370 12.21 7.91 -10.16
CA GLU A 370 11.86 8.92 -11.17
C GLU A 370 10.48 9.54 -10.91
N ARG A 371 9.49 8.74 -10.48
CA ARG A 371 8.13 9.22 -10.17
C ARG A 371 8.08 10.19 -9.00
N VAL A 372 8.88 9.94 -7.94
CA VAL A 372 8.91 10.77 -6.73
C VAL A 372 10.05 11.78 -6.72
N LYS A 373 10.83 11.86 -7.76
CA LYS A 373 12.04 12.69 -7.89
C LYS A 373 11.85 14.14 -7.46
N GLN A 374 10.71 14.73 -7.82
CA GLN A 374 10.37 16.11 -7.47
C GLN A 374 10.27 16.35 -5.95
N PHE A 375 10.09 15.31 -5.14
CA PHE A 375 10.01 15.38 -3.68
C PHE A 375 11.34 15.07 -3.00
N ILE A 376 12.32 14.56 -3.73
CA ILE A 376 13.65 14.24 -3.22
C ILE A 376 14.55 15.48 -3.41
N PRO A 377 15.20 15.98 -2.35
CA PRO A 377 16.17 17.07 -2.46
C PRO A 377 17.21 16.79 -3.56
N GLU A 378 17.55 17.81 -4.34
CA GLU A 378 18.43 17.68 -5.53
C GLU A 378 19.80 17.07 -5.18
N ASP A 379 20.34 17.42 -4.03
CA ASP A 379 21.62 16.90 -3.52
C ASP A 379 21.55 15.44 -3.06
N LEU A 380 20.35 14.96 -2.73
CA LEU A 380 20.11 13.57 -2.29
C LEU A 380 19.76 12.65 -3.46
N GLN A 381 19.16 13.16 -4.55
CA GLN A 381 18.78 12.33 -5.70
C GLN A 381 19.91 11.44 -6.23
N PRO A 382 21.16 11.91 -6.45
CA PRO A 382 22.25 11.06 -6.93
C PRO A 382 22.79 10.11 -5.86
N LYS A 383 22.36 10.21 -4.62
CA LYS A 383 22.82 9.43 -3.47
C LYS A 383 21.89 8.27 -3.08
N ILE A 384 20.70 8.17 -3.66
CA ILE A 384 19.81 7.03 -3.46
C ILE A 384 20.08 6.03 -4.58
N ALA A 385 20.51 4.82 -4.24
CA ALA A 385 20.80 3.76 -5.19
C ALA A 385 19.52 3.17 -5.82
N THR A 386 19.68 2.54 -6.98
CA THR A 386 18.64 1.77 -7.67
C THR A 386 19.16 0.37 -8.03
N GLU A 387 18.31 -0.50 -8.58
CA GLU A 387 18.71 -1.79 -9.14
C GLU A 387 19.67 -1.66 -10.34
N GLN A 388 19.84 -0.46 -10.90
CA GLN A 388 20.78 -0.16 -11.99
C GLN A 388 22.17 0.20 -11.44
N ASP A 389 22.24 0.63 -10.19
CA ASP A 389 23.48 1.08 -9.56
C ASP A 389 24.18 -0.04 -8.77
N VAL A 390 23.37 -0.88 -8.11
CA VAL A 390 23.88 -1.93 -7.19
C VAL A 390 23.01 -3.19 -7.28
N SER A 391 23.65 -4.35 -7.14
CA SER A 391 22.99 -5.66 -7.27
C SER A 391 22.84 -6.40 -5.93
N ASP A 392 23.62 -6.05 -4.93
CA ASP A 392 23.60 -6.69 -3.61
C ASP A 392 23.95 -5.71 -2.46
N MET A 393 23.86 -6.19 -1.22
CA MET A 393 24.08 -5.40 -0.01
C MET A 393 25.52 -4.91 0.14
N SER A 394 26.50 -5.69 -0.31
CA SER A 394 27.93 -5.32 -0.22
C SER A 394 28.23 -4.17 -1.16
N GLU A 395 27.73 -4.25 -2.40
CA GLU A 395 27.83 -3.17 -3.37
C GLU A 395 27.09 -1.91 -2.87
N LEU A 396 25.92 -2.06 -2.24
CA LEU A 396 25.17 -0.92 -1.70
C LEU A 396 26.00 -0.17 -0.65
N ARG A 397 26.62 -0.89 0.31
CA ARG A 397 27.42 -0.27 1.38
C ARG A 397 28.58 0.56 0.82
N GLU A 398 29.34 -0.01 -0.13
CA GLU A 398 30.46 0.71 -0.76
C GLU A 398 29.97 1.88 -1.63
N TRP A 399 28.86 1.70 -2.35
CA TRP A 399 28.28 2.75 -3.17
C TRP A 399 27.82 3.94 -2.34
N LEU A 400 27.21 3.71 -1.16
CA LEU A 400 26.79 4.77 -0.24
C LEU A 400 27.96 5.58 0.31
N LYS A 401 29.10 4.91 0.60
CA LYS A 401 30.36 5.58 0.99
C LYS A 401 30.89 6.43 -0.17
N GLU A 402 30.94 5.89 -1.39
CA GLU A 402 31.42 6.61 -2.58
C GLU A 402 30.57 7.86 -2.88
N LYS A 403 29.26 7.74 -2.72
CA LYS A 403 28.32 8.85 -2.96
C LYS A 403 28.20 9.80 -1.78
N GLU A 404 28.91 9.57 -0.69
CA GLU A 404 28.82 10.38 0.53
C GLU A 404 27.35 10.53 1.00
N HIS A 405 26.63 9.39 1.05
CA HIS A 405 25.23 9.38 1.48
C HIS A 405 25.16 9.80 2.97
N PRO A 406 24.19 10.64 3.39
CA PRO A 406 24.08 11.12 4.77
C PRO A 406 24.02 10.01 5.81
N ILE A 407 23.49 8.83 5.48
CA ILE A 407 23.40 7.67 6.39
C ILE A 407 24.76 7.15 6.83
N VAL A 408 25.81 7.36 6.04
CA VAL A 408 27.17 6.91 6.37
C VAL A 408 27.67 7.54 7.68
N SER A 409 27.21 8.74 8.01
CA SER A 409 27.55 9.41 9.27
C SER A 409 27.00 8.69 10.51
N THR A 410 26.01 7.83 10.35
CA THR A 410 25.42 7.06 11.47
C THR A 410 26.22 5.77 11.78
N TRP A 411 27.16 5.39 10.92
CA TRP A 411 27.93 4.14 11.09
C TRP A 411 29.17 4.29 11.99
N GLY A 412 29.65 5.52 12.21
CA GLY A 412 30.94 5.78 12.84
C GLY A 412 31.08 5.41 14.32
N ALA A 413 29.97 5.21 15.05
CA ALA A 413 30.02 4.77 16.44
C ALA A 413 30.20 3.24 16.58
N GLU A 414 29.68 2.47 15.61
CA GLU A 414 29.76 1.00 15.66
C GLU A 414 31.13 0.46 15.19
N GLU A 415 31.78 1.16 14.23
CA GLU A 415 33.09 0.73 13.75
C GLU A 415 34.22 1.01 14.80
N GLU A 416 34.10 2.11 15.56
CA GLU A 416 35.06 2.42 16.63
C GLU A 416 34.90 1.49 17.86
N GLU A 417 33.67 1.10 18.22
CA GLU A 417 33.42 0.14 19.29
C GLU A 417 33.87 -1.29 18.89
N GLU A 418 33.69 -1.70 17.62
CA GLU A 418 34.19 -2.99 17.15
C GLU A 418 35.74 -3.03 17.10
N GLU A 419 36.40 -1.96 16.70
CA GLU A 419 37.89 -1.89 16.72
C GLU A 419 38.46 -1.81 18.13
N GLU A 420 37.86 -1.06 19.07
CA GLU A 420 38.29 -1.01 20.47
C GLU A 420 38.07 -2.34 21.21
N GLU A 421 36.97 -3.05 21.02
CA GLU A 421 36.72 -4.39 21.57
C GLU A 421 37.73 -5.43 21.05
N TRP A 422 38.23 -5.27 19.81
CA TRP A 422 39.23 -6.19 19.23
C TRP A 422 40.65 -5.98 19.75
N GLU A 423 41.02 -4.76 20.17
CA GLU A 423 42.34 -4.47 20.74
C GLU A 423 42.44 -4.90 22.20
N GLU A 424 41.36 -4.92 22.98
CA GLU A 424 41.37 -5.36 24.38
C GLU A 424 41.35 -6.88 24.57
N GLU A 425 40.80 -7.66 23.65
CA GLU A 425 40.67 -9.13 23.78
C GLU A 425 41.75 -9.91 23.03
N GLY A 426 42.91 -9.50 22.73
CA GLY A 426 44.09 -10.25 22.28
C GLY A 426 43.85 -11.67 21.67
N GLY A 427 42.76 -11.87 20.94
CA GLY A 427 42.27 -13.17 20.51
C GLY A 427 42.55 -13.49 19.05
N ALA A 428 43.15 -14.64 18.81
CA ALA A 428 43.44 -15.17 17.48
C ALA A 428 42.23 -15.24 16.55
N MET A 429 42.39 -14.74 15.34
CA MET A 429 41.39 -14.85 14.26
C MET A 429 40.99 -16.31 14.03
N ILE A 430 39.72 -16.62 14.30
CA ILE A 430 39.10 -17.85 13.82
C ILE A 430 38.41 -17.51 12.49
N PRO A 431 38.67 -18.21 11.40
CA PRO A 431 38.02 -17.94 10.12
C PRO A 431 36.48 -18.06 10.24
N MET A 432 35.76 -17.12 9.68
CA MET A 432 34.27 -17.15 9.62
C MET A 432 33.79 -18.43 8.94
N GLY A 433 33.50 -19.44 9.75
CA GLY A 433 32.88 -20.69 9.34
C GLY A 433 31.45 -20.80 9.88
N THR A 434 30.62 -21.52 9.16
CA THR A 434 29.25 -21.84 9.58
C THR A 434 29.26 -22.42 11.00
N GLN A 435 28.73 -21.69 11.98
CA GLN A 435 28.57 -22.21 13.34
C GLN A 435 27.40 -23.17 13.41
N THR A 436 27.64 -24.37 13.86
CA THR A 436 26.62 -25.40 14.03
C THR A 436 26.44 -25.68 15.51
N MET A 437 25.31 -25.34 16.08
CA MET A 437 24.92 -25.76 17.41
C MET A 437 24.11 -27.07 17.33
N THR A 438 24.57 -28.09 17.99
CA THR A 438 23.83 -29.34 18.17
C THR A 438 23.26 -29.37 19.59
N VAL A 439 21.95 -29.36 19.74
CA VAL A 439 21.30 -29.50 21.04
C VAL A 439 20.98 -30.96 21.28
N PRO A 440 21.59 -31.59 22.30
CA PRO A 440 21.29 -32.99 22.63
C PRO A 440 19.83 -33.12 23.07
N GLY A 441 19.10 -34.08 22.48
CA GLY A 441 17.74 -34.39 22.89
C GLY A 441 17.67 -35.01 24.27
N VAL A 442 16.89 -34.47 25.17
CA VAL A 442 16.55 -35.08 26.44
C VAL A 442 15.50 -36.18 26.19
N GLY A 443 15.92 -37.43 26.15
CA GLY A 443 15.06 -38.60 26.15
C GLY A 443 14.47 -38.97 24.79
N GLY A 444 15.15 -39.86 24.05
CA GLY A 444 14.56 -40.63 22.92
C GLY A 444 14.64 -39.96 21.53
N GLY A 445 15.74 -40.20 20.82
CA GLY A 445 15.83 -40.30 19.36
C GLY A 445 15.37 -39.15 18.51
N GLY A 446 16.04 -38.02 18.51
CA GLY A 446 15.85 -36.98 17.49
C GLY A 446 16.26 -35.57 17.96
N GLY A 447 17.55 -35.25 17.89
CA GLY A 447 18.03 -33.89 18.07
C GLY A 447 17.73 -33.06 16.82
N PHE A 448 17.51 -31.75 16.99
CA PHE A 448 17.46 -30.81 15.86
C PHE A 448 18.75 -30.01 15.76
N LYS A 449 19.04 -29.58 14.54
CA LYS A 449 20.26 -28.81 14.23
C LYS A 449 19.87 -27.40 13.80
N ILE A 450 20.39 -26.42 14.54
CA ILE A 450 20.28 -25.01 14.13
C ILE A 450 21.56 -24.64 13.41
N ILE A 451 21.44 -24.14 12.19
CA ILE A 451 22.55 -23.62 11.40
C ILE A 451 22.39 -22.12 11.33
N LEU A 452 23.31 -21.39 11.97
CA LEU A 452 23.39 -19.94 11.90
C LEU A 452 24.47 -19.57 10.90
N LYS A 453 24.11 -18.80 9.87
CA LYS A 453 25.06 -18.27 8.89
C LYS A 453 25.05 -16.77 8.96
N ASN A 454 26.23 -16.16 9.09
CA ASN A 454 26.42 -14.70 9.07
C ASN A 454 25.51 -13.94 10.05
N CYS A 455 25.38 -14.47 11.28
CA CYS A 455 24.64 -13.81 12.34
C CYS A 455 25.35 -13.96 13.68
N LYS A 456 25.31 -12.89 14.48
CA LYS A 456 25.68 -12.89 15.90
C LYS A 456 24.40 -13.04 16.73
N VAL A 457 24.39 -13.94 17.70
CA VAL A 457 23.29 -14.07 18.67
C VAL A 457 23.87 -13.76 20.04
N HIS A 458 23.46 -12.62 20.62
CA HIS A 458 23.74 -12.27 22.00
C HIS A 458 22.50 -12.60 22.83
N ALA A 459 22.58 -13.54 23.73
CA ALA A 459 21.50 -13.87 24.66
C ALA A 459 22.09 -14.37 25.98
N GLU A 460 21.62 -13.84 27.10
CA GLU A 460 21.93 -14.36 28.44
C GLU A 460 21.33 -15.75 28.66
N SER A 461 20.24 -16.07 27.97
CA SER A 461 19.64 -17.42 27.97
C SER A 461 18.83 -17.68 26.71
N LEU A 462 18.89 -18.92 26.18
CA LEU A 462 18.07 -19.37 25.05
C LEU A 462 17.08 -20.43 25.56
N ILE A 463 15.78 -20.13 25.47
CA ILE A 463 14.73 -21.08 25.86
C ILE A 463 14.07 -21.64 24.59
N ILE A 464 14.28 -22.93 24.31
CA ILE A 464 13.65 -23.62 23.20
C ILE A 464 12.45 -24.43 23.72
N LYS A 465 11.22 -24.05 23.28
CA LYS A 465 10.01 -24.80 23.59
C LYS A 465 9.58 -25.60 22.36
N LYS A 466 9.38 -26.93 22.54
CA LYS A 466 8.73 -27.77 21.55
C LYS A 466 7.22 -27.58 21.66
N ILE A 467 6.59 -27.15 20.57
CA ILE A 467 5.14 -27.06 20.48
C ILE A 467 4.68 -28.36 19.79
N ASP A 468 4.08 -29.27 20.56
CA ASP A 468 3.47 -30.48 20.00
C ASP A 468 2.15 -30.13 19.29
N SER A 469 2.12 -30.23 17.97
CA SER A 469 0.96 -29.96 17.13
C SER A 469 -0.13 -31.07 17.15
N SER A 470 -0.13 -31.95 18.17
CA SER A 470 -1.06 -33.06 18.25
C SER A 470 -2.28 -32.81 19.15
N SER A 471 -2.96 -31.66 19.03
CA SER A 471 -4.33 -31.58 19.52
C SER A 471 -5.31 -31.92 18.37
N LYS A 472 -5.66 -33.22 18.28
CA LYS A 472 -6.75 -33.71 17.45
C LYS A 472 -8.02 -32.89 17.72
N ARG A 473 -8.50 -32.16 16.71
CA ARG A 473 -9.88 -31.64 16.70
C ARG A 473 -10.84 -32.81 16.91
N LYS A 474 -11.42 -32.93 18.09
CA LYS A 474 -12.64 -33.74 18.28
C LYS A 474 -13.77 -32.99 17.56
N LYS A 475 -14.31 -33.63 16.52
CA LYS A 475 -15.63 -33.28 15.97
C LYS A 475 -16.69 -33.43 17.05
N LYS A 476 -17.46 -32.36 17.24
CA LYS A 476 -18.88 -32.47 17.65
C LYS A 476 -19.68 -31.60 16.71
#